data_bec2bbeb745a02242d923610cc5a1eb2
#
_entry.id   bec2bbeb745a02242d923610cc5a1eb2
#
_cell.length_a   1.000
_cell.length_b   1.000
_cell.length_c   1.000
_cell.angle_alpha   90.00
_cell.angle_beta   90.00
_cell.angle_gamma   90.00
#
_symmetry.space_group_name_H-M   'P 1'
#
loop_
_entity.id
_entity.type
_entity.pdbx_description
1 polymer ?
#
loop_
_entity_poly.entity_id
_entity_poly.type
_entity_poly.pdbx_seq_one_letter_code
_entity_poly.pdbx_strand_id
1 'polypeptide(L)'
;MRFPRQMAAFTGILALGSGLAALQAQTATQTVTFSVVPMSRVAVSGSAGPIVVSTATAGSGPTTASMGGSSYAITTNETNQKISAALDQPMPTGVSLAVARGAPSGASSTGSMTLSTASADVVTGISSVSASALPIVYTLSATATAPVAPGTRTVTFTISAGQ
;
A
#
# COMPACT_ATOMS: atom_id res chain seq x y z
N MET A 1 72.03 -37.43 73.21
CA MET A 1 73.26 -37.86 72.50
C MET A 1 73.08 -37.74 70.99
N ARG A 2 73.94 -36.95 70.40
CA ARG A 2 74.40 -36.88 68.99
C ARG A 2 73.37 -36.99 67.81
N PHE A 3 73.32 -35.88 67.12
CA PHE A 3 72.96 -35.75 65.68
C PHE A 3 73.89 -36.51 64.75
N PRO A 4 73.51 -36.79 63.47
CA PRO A 4 74.03 -35.93 62.43
C PRO A 4 73.01 -35.59 61.32
N ARG A 5 73.35 -34.48 60.76
CA ARG A 5 72.82 -33.83 59.51
C ARG A 5 73.02 -34.76 58.31
N GLN A 6 72.05 -34.74 57.40
CA GLN A 6 72.32 -34.93 55.99
C GLN A 6 71.50 -33.91 55.19
N MET A 7 72.24 -33.05 54.52
CA MET A 7 71.80 -32.17 53.47
C MET A 7 71.53 -32.97 52.19
N ALA A 8 70.38 -32.91 51.65
CA ALA A 8 70.11 -33.28 50.24
C ALA A 8 69.60 -32.06 49.52
N ALA A 9 70.45 -31.53 48.60
CA ALA A 9 70.09 -30.48 47.67
C ALA A 9 69.14 -31.08 46.63
N PHE A 10 67.94 -30.54 46.54
CA PHE A 10 67.03 -30.83 45.42
C PHE A 10 67.03 -29.67 44.49
N THR A 11 67.66 -29.83 43.34
CA THR A 11 67.61 -28.89 42.22
C THR A 11 66.25 -29.05 41.53
N GLY A 12 65.33 -28.15 41.85
CA GLY A 12 64.04 -28.10 41.20
C GLY A 12 64.15 -27.35 39.85
N ILE A 13 63.97 -28.05 38.77
CA ILE A 13 63.79 -27.46 37.43
C ILE A 13 62.35 -26.88 37.38
N LEU A 14 62.29 -25.53 37.35
CA LEU A 14 61.03 -24.79 37.13
C LEU A 14 60.71 -24.81 35.63
N ALA A 15 59.91 -25.77 35.21
CA ALA A 15 59.35 -25.76 33.85
C ALA A 15 58.22 -24.72 33.78
N LEU A 16 58.48 -23.54 33.19
CA LEU A 16 57.45 -22.61 32.79
C LEU A 16 56.69 -23.24 31.62
N GLY A 17 55.62 -23.97 31.93
CA GLY A 17 54.62 -24.34 30.94
C GLY A 17 53.78 -23.13 30.58
N SER A 18 54.08 -22.49 29.42
CA SER A 18 53.21 -21.48 28.80
C SER A 18 51.96 -22.18 28.31
N GLY A 19 50.99 -22.31 29.17
CA GLY A 19 49.67 -22.73 28.80
C GLY A 19 49.00 -21.63 27.94
N LEU A 20 49.04 -21.79 26.63
CA LEU A 20 48.16 -21.02 25.75
C LEU A 20 46.71 -21.40 26.07
N ALA A 21 46.07 -20.62 26.93
CA ALA A 21 44.65 -20.75 27.14
C ALA A 21 43.98 -20.44 25.79
N ALA A 22 43.53 -21.47 25.10
CA ALA A 22 42.70 -21.29 23.91
C ALA A 22 41.46 -20.49 24.31
N LEU A 23 41.32 -19.30 23.79
CA LEU A 23 40.11 -18.47 23.90
C LEU A 23 38.99 -19.27 23.25
N GLN A 24 38.17 -19.93 24.04
CA GLN A 24 36.97 -20.61 23.57
C GLN A 24 35.95 -19.53 23.23
N ALA A 25 35.61 -19.43 21.95
CA ALA A 25 34.49 -18.58 21.51
C ALA A 25 33.20 -19.20 22.11
N GLN A 26 32.54 -18.42 22.95
CA GLN A 26 31.24 -18.81 23.50
C GLN A 26 30.15 -18.19 22.62
N THR A 27 29.22 -19.01 22.16
CA THR A 27 28.04 -18.59 21.41
C THR A 27 26.80 -18.74 22.30
N ALA A 28 25.95 -17.72 22.31
CA ALA A 28 24.63 -17.75 22.91
C ALA A 28 23.58 -17.61 21.82
N THR A 29 22.50 -18.36 21.91
CA THR A 29 21.37 -18.32 20.96
C THR A 29 20.10 -17.91 21.67
N GLN A 30 19.26 -17.13 20.99
CA GLN A 30 17.93 -16.77 21.44
C GLN A 30 16.94 -17.07 20.33
N THR A 31 15.85 -17.74 20.66
CA THR A 31 14.75 -17.97 19.73
C THR A 31 13.80 -16.77 19.77
N VAL A 32 13.54 -16.17 18.61
CA VAL A 32 12.54 -15.11 18.43
C VAL A 32 11.40 -15.66 17.59
N THR A 33 10.19 -15.65 18.14
CA THR A 33 8.98 -16.02 17.43
C THR A 33 8.37 -14.77 16.82
N PHE A 34 8.03 -14.80 15.53
CA PHE A 34 7.38 -13.68 14.83
C PHE A 34 6.22 -14.20 13.99
N SER A 35 5.28 -13.31 13.66
CA SER A 35 4.14 -13.58 12.79
C SER A 35 3.83 -12.34 11.96
N VAL A 36 3.50 -12.55 10.68
CA VAL A 36 2.96 -11.53 9.77
C VAL A 36 1.58 -11.99 9.36
N VAL A 37 0.58 -11.15 9.57
CA VAL A 37 -0.82 -11.44 9.21
C VAL A 37 -1.18 -10.79 7.86
N PRO A 38 -2.19 -11.31 7.15
CA PRO A 38 -2.73 -10.66 5.95
C PRO A 38 -3.16 -9.23 6.23
N MET A 39 -2.82 -8.32 5.32
CA MET A 39 -3.24 -6.91 5.41
C MET A 39 -3.49 -6.34 4.03
N SER A 40 -4.60 -5.60 3.89
CA SER A 40 -4.95 -4.84 2.70
C SER A 40 -5.57 -3.51 3.12
N ARG A 41 -4.98 -2.41 2.69
CA ARG A 41 -5.37 -1.05 3.04
C ARG A 41 -5.41 -0.18 1.80
N VAL A 42 -6.47 0.63 1.67
CA VAL A 42 -6.57 1.70 0.68
C VAL A 42 -6.97 2.98 1.39
N ALA A 43 -6.35 4.10 1.01
CA ALA A 43 -6.67 5.42 1.53
C ALA A 43 -6.72 6.40 0.35
N VAL A 44 -7.66 7.34 0.40
CA VAL A 44 -7.80 8.43 -0.59
C VAL A 44 -7.37 9.73 0.08
N SER A 45 -6.63 10.55 -0.64
CA SER A 45 -6.17 11.87 -0.21
C SER A 45 -6.43 12.93 -1.29
N GLY A 46 -6.47 14.18 -0.86
CA GLY A 46 -6.85 15.29 -1.71
C GLY A 46 -8.36 15.42 -1.89
N SER A 47 -8.77 16.38 -2.70
CA SER A 47 -10.18 16.63 -3.04
C SER A 47 -10.30 16.80 -4.56
N ALA A 48 -11.30 16.20 -5.14
CA ALA A 48 -11.61 16.41 -6.54
C ALA A 48 -12.06 17.85 -6.84
N GLY A 49 -12.42 18.64 -5.82
CA GLY A 49 -13.00 19.97 -6.03
C GLY A 49 -14.35 19.91 -6.74
N PRO A 50 -14.97 21.05 -7.01
CA PRO A 50 -16.18 21.12 -7.81
C PRO A 50 -15.89 20.86 -9.28
N ILE A 51 -16.60 19.89 -9.89
CA ILE A 51 -16.54 19.64 -11.34
C ILE A 51 -17.77 20.29 -11.96
N VAL A 52 -17.58 21.21 -12.90
CA VAL A 52 -18.67 22.00 -13.49
C VAL A 52 -18.66 21.84 -15.01
N VAL A 53 -19.77 21.37 -15.58
CA VAL A 53 -20.04 21.40 -16.99
C VAL A 53 -20.74 22.73 -17.28
N SER A 54 -20.05 23.68 -17.93
CA SER A 54 -20.50 25.07 -18.12
C SER A 54 -20.44 25.57 -19.56
N THR A 55 -19.94 24.73 -20.47
CA THR A 55 -19.73 25.13 -21.88
C THR A 55 -20.35 24.13 -22.83
N ALA A 56 -20.80 24.63 -23.97
CA ALA A 56 -21.29 23.84 -25.09
C ALA A 56 -21.02 24.56 -26.40
N THR A 57 -20.89 23.82 -27.48
CA THR A 57 -20.91 24.38 -28.85
C THR A 57 -22.32 24.26 -29.38
N ALA A 58 -22.84 25.34 -30.01
CA ALA A 58 -24.17 25.33 -30.61
C ALA A 58 -24.32 24.16 -31.61
N GLY A 59 -25.40 23.38 -31.47
CA GLY A 59 -25.64 22.18 -32.26
C GLY A 59 -24.94 20.91 -31.74
N SER A 60 -24.16 21.02 -30.66
CA SER A 60 -23.48 19.89 -29.99
C SER A 60 -23.93 19.76 -28.52
N GLY A 61 -23.65 18.63 -27.90
CA GLY A 61 -23.87 18.47 -26.45
C GLY A 61 -22.91 19.32 -25.61
N PRO A 62 -23.19 19.45 -24.29
CA PRO A 62 -22.29 20.10 -23.36
C PRO A 62 -20.88 19.46 -23.36
N THR A 63 -19.87 20.29 -23.16
CA THR A 63 -18.47 19.85 -23.10
C THR A 63 -18.23 19.13 -21.78
N THR A 64 -17.57 17.97 -21.82
CA THR A 64 -17.19 17.23 -20.60
C THR A 64 -16.19 18.03 -19.78
N ALA A 65 -16.28 17.92 -18.46
CA ALA A 65 -15.35 18.52 -17.52
C ALA A 65 -14.60 17.44 -16.77
N SER A 66 -13.27 17.58 -16.65
CA SER A 66 -12.45 16.64 -15.89
C SER A 66 -11.71 17.35 -14.76
N MET A 67 -11.55 16.67 -13.63
CA MET A 67 -10.84 17.17 -12.46
C MET A 67 -9.94 16.08 -11.88
N GLY A 68 -8.67 16.43 -11.73
CA GLY A 68 -7.69 15.69 -10.93
C GLY A 68 -7.54 16.32 -9.54
N GLY A 69 -6.43 16.05 -8.88
CA GLY A 69 -6.09 16.61 -7.55
C GLY A 69 -6.38 15.66 -6.39
N SER A 70 -7.04 14.55 -6.66
CA SER A 70 -7.14 13.42 -5.73
C SER A 70 -6.11 12.35 -6.06
N SER A 71 -5.64 11.66 -5.04
CA SER A 71 -4.79 10.50 -5.20
C SER A 71 -5.17 9.42 -4.19
N TYR A 72 -4.66 8.22 -4.36
CA TYR A 72 -4.81 7.18 -3.39
C TYR A 72 -3.48 6.51 -3.07
N ALA A 73 -3.44 5.88 -1.91
CA ALA A 73 -2.35 5.02 -1.48
C ALA A 73 -2.89 3.63 -1.19
N ILE A 74 -2.07 2.64 -1.40
CA ILE A 74 -2.40 1.24 -1.17
C ILE A 74 -1.21 0.52 -0.52
N THR A 75 -1.50 -0.37 0.43
CA THR A 75 -0.55 -1.32 0.99
C THR A 75 -1.24 -2.65 1.15
N THR A 76 -0.67 -3.70 0.58
CA THR A 76 -1.14 -5.07 0.75
C THR A 76 0.04 -6.06 0.70
N ASN A 77 -0.01 -7.10 1.53
CA ASN A 77 0.87 -8.28 1.45
C ASN A 77 0.14 -9.49 0.84
N GLU A 78 -1.10 -9.30 0.41
CA GLU A 78 -1.90 -10.34 -0.26
C GLU A 78 -1.70 -10.30 -1.76
N THR A 79 -2.14 -11.35 -2.44
CA THR A 79 -2.06 -11.50 -3.90
C THR A 79 -3.43 -11.35 -4.54
N ASN A 80 -3.45 -10.96 -5.82
CA ASN A 80 -4.65 -10.84 -6.65
C ASN A 80 -5.76 -10.03 -5.97
N GLN A 81 -5.41 -8.88 -5.39
CA GLN A 81 -6.39 -7.93 -4.85
C GLN A 81 -6.93 -7.03 -5.98
N LYS A 82 -8.12 -6.49 -5.77
CA LYS A 82 -8.75 -5.52 -6.66
C LYS A 82 -9.30 -4.32 -5.88
N ILE A 83 -9.42 -3.20 -6.54
CA ILE A 83 -10.15 -2.03 -6.05
C ILE A 83 -11.40 -1.87 -6.90
N SER A 84 -12.54 -1.80 -6.25
CA SER A 84 -13.81 -1.46 -6.86
C SER A 84 -14.30 -0.08 -6.40
N ALA A 85 -15.18 0.54 -7.20
CA ALA A 85 -15.77 1.84 -6.92
C ALA A 85 -17.28 1.81 -7.08
N ALA A 86 -17.99 2.53 -6.21
CA ALA A 86 -19.43 2.70 -6.26
C ALA A 86 -19.85 4.10 -5.80
N LEU A 87 -20.98 4.60 -6.29
CA LEU A 87 -21.63 5.81 -5.81
C LEU A 87 -22.62 5.48 -4.67
N ASP A 88 -22.79 6.43 -3.76
CA ASP A 88 -23.81 6.38 -2.70
C ASP A 88 -25.24 6.46 -3.27
N GLN A 89 -25.42 7.20 -4.37
CA GLN A 89 -26.70 7.41 -5.05
C GLN A 89 -26.51 7.50 -6.56
N PRO A 90 -27.56 7.22 -7.37
CA PRO A 90 -27.46 7.37 -8.83
C PRO A 90 -27.25 8.83 -9.24
N MET A 91 -26.58 9.02 -10.36
CA MET A 91 -26.48 10.34 -10.98
C MET A 91 -27.85 10.79 -11.50
N PRO A 92 -28.12 12.11 -11.56
CA PRO A 92 -29.32 12.64 -12.20
C PRO A 92 -29.42 12.20 -13.66
N THR A 93 -30.65 12.10 -14.16
CA THR A 93 -30.90 11.75 -15.56
C THR A 93 -30.16 12.70 -16.50
N GLY A 94 -29.45 12.16 -17.48
CA GLY A 94 -28.65 12.93 -18.42
C GLY A 94 -27.27 13.38 -17.89
N VAL A 95 -26.90 13.02 -16.65
CA VAL A 95 -25.58 13.30 -16.07
C VAL A 95 -24.87 11.98 -15.82
N SER A 96 -23.58 11.92 -16.14
CA SER A 96 -22.73 10.76 -15.82
C SER A 96 -21.40 11.20 -15.22
N LEU A 97 -20.90 10.44 -14.25
CA LEU A 97 -19.61 10.61 -13.61
C LEU A 97 -18.75 9.40 -13.91
N ALA A 98 -17.59 9.62 -14.50
CA ALA A 98 -16.60 8.57 -14.73
C ALA A 98 -15.37 8.81 -13.84
N VAL A 99 -14.67 7.73 -13.52
CA VAL A 99 -13.40 7.76 -12.81
C VAL A 99 -12.33 7.01 -13.58
N ALA A 100 -11.14 7.59 -13.66
CA ALA A 100 -9.91 6.93 -14.11
C ALA A 100 -8.91 6.93 -12.95
N ARG A 101 -8.23 5.81 -12.74
CA ARG A 101 -7.25 5.64 -11.65
C ARG A 101 -5.94 5.12 -12.20
N GLY A 102 -4.82 5.65 -11.69
CA GLY A 102 -3.52 5.03 -11.89
C GLY A 102 -3.45 3.68 -11.18
N ALA A 103 -2.81 2.69 -11.78
CA ALA A 103 -2.57 1.40 -11.14
C ALA A 103 -1.17 1.40 -10.47
N PRO A 104 -0.99 0.70 -9.34
CA PRO A 104 0.34 0.45 -8.82
C PRO A 104 1.11 -0.51 -9.74
N SER A 105 2.42 -0.58 -9.56
CA SER A 105 3.27 -1.47 -10.35
C SER A 105 2.78 -2.93 -10.29
N GLY A 106 2.71 -3.58 -11.43
CA GLY A 106 2.25 -4.96 -11.57
C GLY A 106 0.72 -5.14 -11.61
N ALA A 107 -0.06 -4.09 -11.34
CA ALA A 107 -1.52 -4.11 -11.44
C ALA A 107 -2.01 -3.44 -12.73
N SER A 108 -3.28 -3.64 -13.05
CA SER A 108 -3.92 -3.08 -14.24
C SER A 108 -5.07 -2.14 -13.86
N SER A 109 -5.09 -0.93 -14.45
CA SER A 109 -6.23 -0.03 -14.40
C SER A 109 -7.22 -0.42 -15.52
N THR A 110 -8.52 -0.40 -15.22
CA THR A 110 -9.58 -0.58 -16.23
C THR A 110 -9.79 0.67 -17.10
N GLY A 111 -8.99 1.73 -16.87
CA GLY A 111 -9.14 3.00 -17.56
C GLY A 111 -10.26 3.85 -17.00
N SER A 112 -10.91 4.65 -17.87
CA SER A 112 -12.05 5.46 -17.48
C SER A 112 -13.31 4.62 -17.41
N MET A 113 -13.96 4.59 -16.23
CA MET A 113 -15.16 3.81 -15.96
C MET A 113 -16.28 4.73 -15.47
N THR A 114 -17.47 4.61 -16.06
CA THR A 114 -18.67 5.29 -15.55
C THR A 114 -19.12 4.66 -14.23
N LEU A 115 -19.25 5.51 -13.22
CA LEU A 115 -19.67 5.12 -11.89
C LEU A 115 -21.20 4.97 -11.81
N SER A 116 -21.64 3.98 -11.03
CA SER A 116 -23.01 3.76 -10.64
C SER A 116 -23.09 3.34 -9.18
N THR A 117 -24.29 3.08 -8.68
CA THR A 117 -24.48 2.51 -7.34
C THR A 117 -24.06 1.03 -7.25
N ALA A 118 -23.97 0.34 -8.39
CA ALA A 118 -23.36 -0.98 -8.44
C ALA A 118 -21.84 -0.86 -8.42
N SER A 119 -21.20 -1.64 -7.58
CA SER A 119 -19.74 -1.67 -7.47
C SER A 119 -19.12 -2.25 -8.75
N ALA A 120 -18.11 -1.58 -9.29
CA ALA A 120 -17.36 -2.01 -10.47
C ALA A 120 -15.86 -1.93 -10.24
N ASP A 121 -15.10 -2.88 -10.79
CA ASP A 121 -13.66 -2.97 -10.60
C ASP A 121 -12.93 -1.88 -11.41
N VAL A 122 -12.09 -1.12 -10.74
CA VAL A 122 -11.33 0.01 -11.34
C VAL A 122 -9.81 -0.26 -11.40
N VAL A 123 -9.30 -1.14 -10.53
CA VAL A 123 -7.91 -1.64 -10.57
C VAL A 123 -7.93 -3.10 -10.19
N THR A 124 -7.21 -3.94 -10.92
CA THR A 124 -7.17 -5.39 -10.72
C THR A 124 -5.73 -5.92 -10.70
N GLY A 125 -5.54 -7.14 -10.19
CA GLY A 125 -4.24 -7.81 -10.20
C GLY A 125 -3.22 -7.23 -9.22
N ILE A 126 -3.67 -6.58 -8.15
CA ILE A 126 -2.81 -5.97 -7.15
C ILE A 126 -2.22 -7.07 -6.26
N SER A 127 -0.90 -7.12 -6.14
CA SER A 127 -0.22 -8.16 -5.36
C SER A 127 1.00 -7.59 -4.65
N SER A 128 1.09 -7.83 -3.33
CA SER A 128 2.27 -7.55 -2.49
C SER A 128 2.91 -6.20 -2.79
N VAL A 129 2.14 -5.11 -2.65
CA VAL A 129 2.56 -3.76 -3.06
C VAL A 129 2.35 -2.74 -1.95
N SER A 130 3.24 -1.75 -1.89
CA SER A 130 3.04 -0.49 -1.18
C SER A 130 3.29 0.64 -2.18
N ALA A 131 2.26 1.44 -2.46
CA ALA A 131 2.31 2.55 -3.40
C ALA A 131 1.49 3.72 -2.90
N SER A 132 1.91 4.93 -3.23
CA SER A 132 1.24 6.19 -2.85
C SER A 132 1.18 7.16 -4.01
N ALA A 133 0.42 8.23 -3.84
CA ALA A 133 0.24 9.28 -4.83
C ALA A 133 -0.26 8.78 -6.20
N LEU A 134 -0.99 7.67 -6.22
CA LEU A 134 -1.60 7.14 -7.43
C LEU A 134 -2.77 8.05 -7.83
N PRO A 135 -2.80 8.59 -9.06
CA PRO A 135 -3.77 9.62 -9.44
C PRO A 135 -5.19 9.08 -9.54
N ILE A 136 -6.15 9.92 -9.18
CA ILE A 136 -7.58 9.75 -9.43
C ILE A 136 -8.04 10.94 -10.27
N VAL A 137 -8.68 10.68 -11.39
CA VAL A 137 -9.27 11.71 -12.26
C VAL A 137 -10.76 11.41 -12.42
N TYR A 138 -11.59 12.39 -12.13
CA TYR A 138 -13.02 12.33 -12.37
C TYR A 138 -13.38 13.09 -13.63
N THR A 139 -14.32 12.57 -14.41
CA THR A 139 -14.87 13.20 -15.59
C THR A 139 -16.38 13.25 -15.49
N LEU A 140 -16.93 14.46 -15.51
CA LEU A 140 -18.37 14.73 -15.50
C LEU A 140 -18.83 15.01 -16.93
N SER A 141 -19.86 14.31 -17.36
CA SER A 141 -20.52 14.53 -18.66
C SER A 141 -22.01 14.83 -18.42
N ALA A 142 -22.57 15.67 -19.26
CA ALA A 142 -23.98 16.00 -19.23
C ALA A 142 -24.58 15.96 -20.65
N THR A 143 -25.85 15.64 -20.77
CA THR A 143 -26.62 15.80 -21.99
C THR A 143 -27.36 17.15 -21.98
N ALA A 144 -27.89 17.58 -23.09
CA ALA A 144 -28.69 18.81 -23.17
C ALA A 144 -29.99 18.73 -22.33
N THR A 145 -30.43 17.53 -21.95
CA THR A 145 -31.59 17.28 -21.10
C THR A 145 -31.28 17.19 -19.63
N ALA A 146 -30.00 17.30 -19.24
CA ALA A 146 -29.61 17.23 -17.83
C ALA A 146 -30.19 18.43 -17.06
N PRO A 147 -30.63 18.20 -15.80
CA PRO A 147 -31.18 19.27 -14.97
C PRO A 147 -30.07 20.25 -14.57
N VAL A 148 -30.42 21.56 -14.56
CA VAL A 148 -29.54 22.61 -14.04
C VAL A 148 -29.67 22.63 -12.52
N ALA A 149 -28.85 21.85 -11.84
CA ALA A 149 -28.85 21.79 -10.38
C ALA A 149 -27.47 21.39 -9.83
N PRO A 150 -27.06 21.94 -8.70
CA PRO A 150 -25.90 21.42 -7.98
C PRO A 150 -26.22 20.04 -7.39
N GLY A 151 -25.20 19.22 -7.23
CA GLY A 151 -25.34 17.91 -6.58
C GLY A 151 -24.02 17.43 -6.00
N THR A 152 -24.10 16.58 -5.01
CA THR A 152 -22.97 15.90 -4.40
C THR A 152 -23.16 14.39 -4.49
N ARG A 153 -22.10 13.65 -4.70
CA ARG A 153 -22.07 12.17 -4.65
C ARG A 153 -20.83 11.73 -3.89
N THR A 154 -20.97 10.71 -3.09
CA THR A 154 -19.85 10.05 -2.43
C THR A 154 -19.42 8.86 -3.24
N VAL A 155 -18.13 8.82 -3.59
CA VAL A 155 -17.52 7.67 -4.25
C VAL A 155 -16.82 6.85 -3.18
N THR A 156 -17.24 5.60 -3.02
CA THR A 156 -16.61 4.64 -2.11
C THR A 156 -15.67 3.71 -2.90
N PHE A 157 -14.43 3.62 -2.46
CA PHE A 157 -13.45 2.67 -2.98
C PHE A 157 -13.23 1.56 -1.99
N THR A 158 -13.33 0.32 -2.46
CA THR A 158 -13.17 -0.88 -1.62
C THR A 158 -12.05 -1.75 -2.19
N ILE A 159 -11.12 -2.18 -1.33
CA ILE A 159 -10.16 -3.22 -1.68
C ILE A 159 -10.69 -4.57 -1.24
N SER A 160 -10.59 -5.57 -2.10
CA SER A 160 -11.03 -6.93 -1.84
C SER A 160 -10.22 -7.93 -2.67
N ALA A 161 -10.34 -9.22 -2.37
CA ALA A 161 -9.76 -10.27 -3.20
C ALA A 161 -10.32 -10.20 -4.63
N GLY A 162 -9.45 -10.37 -5.62
CA GLY A 162 -9.82 -10.57 -7.02
C GLY A 162 -10.40 -11.96 -7.25
N GLN A 163 -11.05 -12.16 -8.37
CA GLN A 163 -11.53 -13.47 -8.82
C GLN A 163 -10.48 -14.10 -9.73
#